data_62967f161c1360c4d3fd325aa6dcbf80
#
_entry.id   62967f161c1360c4d3fd325aa6dcbf80
#
_cell.length_a   1.000
_cell.length_b   1.000
_cell.length_c   1.000
_cell.angle_alpha   90.00
_cell.angle_beta   90.00
_cell.angle_gamma   90.00
#
_symmetry.space_group_name_H-M   'P 1'
#
loop_
_entity.id
_entity.type
_entity.pdbx_description
1 polymer ?
#
loop_
_entity_poly.entity_id
_entity_poly.type
_entity_poly.pdbx_seq_one_letter_code
_entity_poly.pdbx_strand_id
1 'polypeptide(L)'
;MSEQYTYAVARIRALEVSLFSDSTIDQLIACQSYDQALQFLEEKGWGDTESSGNAEEILTREEEKTWEVVKDLSIGMEHFDVLSYPKLFHNLKAAVKEVCTGDKSRHIYYEDVRIPGEEMRKIVEDRDFGKLPDSMRIAGEEAYETLLHTGDGQLCDVIIDRAALDAIYQAGKESPDKIIQDYAAVSYTHL
;
A
#
# COMPACT_ATOMS: atom_id res chain seq x y z
N MET A 1 8.33 26.80 -13.36
CA MET A 1 8.56 25.40 -12.93
C MET A 1 10.06 25.25 -12.74
N SER A 2 10.51 24.66 -11.64
CA SER A 2 11.95 24.41 -11.45
C SER A 2 12.44 23.37 -12.47
N GLU A 3 13.73 23.39 -12.83
CA GLU A 3 14.34 22.40 -13.74
C GLU A 3 14.08 20.95 -13.30
N GLN A 4 13.98 20.71 -12.00
CA GLN A 4 13.68 19.43 -11.38
C GLN A 4 12.33 18.86 -11.85
N TYR A 5 11.27 19.66 -11.87
CA TYR A 5 9.96 19.20 -12.35
C TYR A 5 9.93 18.98 -13.85
N THR A 6 10.72 19.71 -14.61
CA THR A 6 10.83 19.51 -16.07
C THR A 6 11.36 18.12 -16.39
N TYR A 7 12.43 17.68 -15.71
CA TYR A 7 12.95 16.32 -15.84
C TYR A 7 11.92 15.25 -15.43
N ALA A 8 11.30 15.43 -14.26
CA ALA A 8 10.31 14.49 -13.76
C ALA A 8 9.14 14.31 -14.73
N VAL A 9 8.59 15.42 -15.26
CA VAL A 9 7.50 15.38 -16.25
C VAL A 9 7.95 14.67 -17.53
N ALA A 10 9.13 14.99 -18.05
CA ALA A 10 9.64 14.35 -19.27
C ALA A 10 9.84 12.83 -19.06
N ARG A 11 10.38 12.43 -17.91
CA ARG A 11 10.59 11.01 -17.53
C ARG A 11 9.27 10.25 -17.45
N ILE A 12 8.28 10.79 -16.73
CA ILE A 12 6.96 10.18 -16.60
C ILE A 12 6.27 10.07 -17.97
N ARG A 13 6.30 11.14 -18.79
CA ARG A 13 5.72 11.10 -20.15
C ARG A 13 6.34 10.04 -21.04
N ALA A 14 7.65 9.79 -20.91
CA ALA A 14 8.32 8.72 -21.64
C ALA A 14 7.85 7.33 -21.19
N LEU A 15 7.58 7.16 -19.88
CA LEU A 15 7.10 5.90 -19.32
C LEU A 15 5.61 5.63 -19.61
N GLU A 16 4.80 6.67 -19.75
CA GLU A 16 3.38 6.53 -20.13
C GLU A 16 3.19 5.80 -21.46
N VAL A 17 4.18 5.84 -22.36
CA VAL A 17 4.14 5.12 -23.65
C VAL A 17 4.16 3.61 -23.46
N SER A 18 4.68 3.10 -22.32
CA SER A 18 4.74 1.67 -21.99
C SER A 18 3.48 1.13 -21.32
N LEU A 19 2.50 1.99 -20.99
CA LEU A 19 1.25 1.55 -20.40
C LEU A 19 0.45 0.68 -21.39
N PHE A 20 -0.25 -0.30 -20.86
CA PHE A 20 -1.09 -1.14 -21.67
C PHE A 20 -2.25 -0.36 -22.29
N SER A 21 -2.43 -0.51 -23.59
CA SER A 21 -3.63 -0.02 -24.28
C SER A 21 -4.83 -0.91 -23.99
N ASP A 22 -6.05 -0.40 -24.24
CA ASP A 22 -7.28 -1.21 -24.16
C ASP A 22 -7.16 -2.52 -24.95
N SER A 23 -6.60 -2.45 -26.17
CA SER A 23 -6.36 -3.63 -26.99
C SER A 23 -5.38 -4.63 -26.36
N THR A 24 -4.41 -4.16 -25.59
CA THR A 24 -3.47 -5.02 -24.87
C THR A 24 -4.17 -5.71 -23.69
N ILE A 25 -5.02 -4.98 -22.98
CA ILE A 25 -5.84 -5.53 -21.90
C ILE A 25 -6.82 -6.57 -22.46
N ASP A 26 -7.49 -6.30 -23.58
CA ASP A 26 -8.39 -7.26 -24.24
C ASP A 26 -7.67 -8.56 -24.62
N GLN A 27 -6.42 -8.48 -25.08
CA GLN A 27 -5.59 -9.66 -25.38
C GLN A 27 -5.27 -10.44 -24.11
N LEU A 28 -4.96 -9.78 -23.00
CA LEU A 28 -4.73 -10.46 -21.72
C LEU A 28 -5.98 -11.16 -21.22
N ILE A 29 -7.14 -10.51 -21.32
CA ILE A 29 -8.44 -11.09 -20.94
C ILE A 29 -8.78 -12.30 -21.82
N ALA A 30 -8.38 -12.29 -23.08
CA ALA A 30 -8.64 -13.38 -24.03
C ALA A 30 -7.73 -14.60 -23.84
N CYS A 31 -6.74 -14.57 -22.95
CA CYS A 31 -5.89 -15.72 -22.65
C CYS A 31 -6.73 -16.90 -22.15
N GLN A 32 -6.43 -18.12 -22.65
CA GLN A 32 -7.23 -19.31 -22.39
C GLN A 32 -6.82 -20.03 -21.09
N SER A 33 -5.67 -19.68 -20.51
CA SER A 33 -5.16 -20.27 -19.28
C SER A 33 -4.34 -19.26 -18.49
N TYR A 34 -4.15 -19.57 -17.20
CA TYR A 34 -3.29 -18.81 -16.31
C TYR A 34 -1.85 -18.70 -16.84
N ASP A 35 -1.29 -19.82 -17.31
CA ASP A 35 0.08 -19.85 -17.85
C ASP A 35 0.24 -18.96 -19.09
N GLN A 36 -0.78 -18.93 -19.97
CA GLN A 36 -0.77 -18.01 -21.12
C GLN A 36 -0.84 -16.55 -20.70
N ALA A 37 -1.60 -16.23 -19.65
CA ALA A 37 -1.67 -14.88 -19.12
C ALA A 37 -0.32 -14.44 -18.53
N LEU A 38 0.36 -15.32 -17.79
CA LEU A 38 1.70 -15.04 -17.25
C LEU A 38 2.72 -14.83 -18.37
N GLN A 39 2.75 -15.74 -19.35
CA GLN A 39 3.63 -15.61 -20.51
C GLN A 39 3.39 -14.30 -21.26
N PHE A 40 2.12 -13.92 -21.44
CA PHE A 40 1.76 -12.66 -22.08
C PHE A 40 2.30 -11.44 -21.31
N LEU A 41 2.21 -11.43 -19.97
CA LEU A 41 2.78 -10.37 -19.14
C LEU A 41 4.30 -10.30 -19.29
N GLU A 42 4.98 -11.45 -19.22
CA GLU A 42 6.43 -11.55 -19.41
C GLU A 42 6.88 -11.05 -20.79
N GLU A 43 6.18 -11.43 -21.87
CA GLU A 43 6.43 -10.95 -23.24
C GLU A 43 6.27 -9.42 -23.37
N LYS A 44 5.42 -8.82 -22.54
CA LYS A 44 5.27 -7.36 -22.44
C LYS A 44 6.28 -6.68 -21.54
N GLY A 45 7.22 -7.43 -20.95
CA GLY A 45 8.28 -6.92 -20.10
C GLY A 45 7.88 -6.73 -18.64
N TRP A 46 6.77 -7.33 -18.22
CA TRP A 46 6.35 -7.34 -16.82
C TRP A 46 7.09 -8.41 -16.03
N GLY A 47 7.35 -8.12 -14.75
CA GLY A 47 8.15 -8.98 -13.90
C GLY A 47 9.65 -8.90 -14.20
N ASP A 48 10.34 -9.93 -13.79
CA ASP A 48 11.75 -10.20 -14.06
C ASP A 48 12.03 -11.71 -13.98
N THR A 49 13.30 -12.12 -14.05
CA THR A 49 13.67 -13.55 -14.01
C THR A 49 13.38 -14.23 -12.68
N GLU A 50 13.19 -13.47 -11.60
CA GLU A 50 12.94 -14.00 -10.25
C GLU A 50 11.43 -14.13 -9.98
N SER A 51 10.62 -13.27 -10.58
CA SER A 51 9.16 -13.23 -10.41
C SER A 51 8.40 -14.08 -11.45
N SER A 52 9.09 -14.84 -12.30
CA SER A 52 8.44 -15.64 -13.34
C SER A 52 7.59 -16.77 -12.77
N GLY A 53 6.40 -16.95 -13.37
CA GLY A 53 5.49 -18.06 -13.04
C GLY A 53 4.48 -17.78 -11.91
N ASN A 54 4.49 -16.58 -11.32
CA ASN A 54 3.54 -16.18 -10.28
C ASN A 54 3.01 -14.76 -10.54
N ALA A 55 1.70 -14.64 -10.75
CA ALA A 55 1.08 -13.34 -11.05
C ALA A 55 1.27 -12.32 -9.91
N GLU A 56 1.19 -12.75 -8.66
CA GLU A 56 1.35 -11.87 -7.50
C GLU A 56 2.77 -11.30 -7.44
N GLU A 57 3.79 -12.13 -7.67
CA GLU A 57 5.18 -11.70 -7.72
C GLU A 57 5.45 -10.75 -8.89
N ILE A 58 4.90 -11.04 -10.09
CA ILE A 58 4.98 -10.16 -11.25
C ILE A 58 4.38 -8.79 -10.94
N LEU A 59 3.18 -8.74 -10.37
CA LEU A 59 2.49 -7.49 -10.04
C LEU A 59 3.21 -6.71 -8.94
N THR A 60 3.71 -7.38 -7.93
CA THR A 60 4.52 -6.76 -6.86
C THR A 60 5.79 -6.14 -7.45
N ARG A 61 6.46 -6.85 -8.36
CA ARG A 61 7.66 -6.33 -9.01
C ARG A 61 7.38 -5.09 -9.87
N GLU A 62 6.25 -5.02 -10.55
CA GLU A 62 5.83 -3.83 -11.30
C GLU A 62 5.52 -2.64 -10.39
N GLU A 63 4.91 -2.90 -9.24
CA GLU A 63 4.70 -1.86 -8.23
C GLU A 63 6.04 -1.33 -7.71
N GLU A 64 7.00 -2.20 -7.38
CA GLU A 64 8.35 -1.82 -6.97
C GLU A 64 9.06 -0.96 -8.02
N LYS A 65 9.04 -1.36 -9.30
CA LYS A 65 9.60 -0.57 -10.41
C LYS A 65 8.99 0.83 -10.47
N THR A 66 7.69 0.95 -10.21
CA THR A 66 7.00 2.25 -10.17
C THR A 66 7.56 3.12 -9.04
N TRP A 67 7.70 2.56 -7.84
CA TRP A 67 8.28 3.29 -6.71
C TRP A 67 9.77 3.61 -6.88
N GLU A 68 10.54 2.73 -7.53
CA GLU A 68 11.93 3.03 -7.93
C GLU A 68 11.99 4.28 -8.82
N VAL A 69 11.11 4.37 -9.83
CA VAL A 69 11.02 5.56 -10.69
C VAL A 69 10.68 6.81 -9.88
N VAL A 70 9.70 6.75 -8.99
CA VAL A 70 9.31 7.91 -8.16
C VAL A 70 10.46 8.37 -7.28
N LYS A 71 11.22 7.45 -6.69
CA LYS A 71 12.41 7.75 -5.88
C LYS A 71 13.52 8.43 -6.73
N ASP A 72 13.75 7.93 -7.95
CA ASP A 72 14.75 8.48 -8.86
C ASP A 72 14.44 9.90 -9.34
N LEU A 73 13.16 10.30 -9.32
CA LEU A 73 12.76 11.64 -9.70
C LEU A 73 13.23 12.72 -8.70
N SER A 74 13.67 12.32 -7.51
CA SER A 74 14.15 13.23 -6.44
C SER A 74 13.16 14.36 -6.10
N ILE A 75 11.88 14.14 -6.34
CA ILE A 75 10.78 14.97 -5.82
C ILE A 75 10.44 14.49 -4.42
N GLY A 76 10.14 15.41 -3.51
CA GLY A 76 9.90 15.07 -2.09
C GLY A 76 8.93 13.89 -1.93
N MET A 77 9.41 12.83 -1.28
CA MET A 77 8.61 11.61 -1.07
C MET A 77 7.46 11.84 -0.10
N GLU A 78 7.55 12.86 0.74
CA GLU A 78 6.52 13.26 1.71
C GLU A 78 5.15 13.54 1.06
N HIS A 79 5.13 13.94 -0.21
CA HIS A 79 3.89 14.15 -0.97
C HIS A 79 3.14 12.86 -1.25
N PHE A 80 3.85 11.71 -1.19
CA PHE A 80 3.28 10.39 -1.49
C PHE A 80 3.00 9.56 -0.22
N ASP A 81 3.36 10.06 0.96
CA ASP A 81 3.18 9.31 2.23
C ASP A 81 1.74 8.84 2.43
N VAL A 82 0.76 9.65 2.05
CA VAL A 82 -0.66 9.29 2.17
C VAL A 82 -1.02 8.02 1.41
N LEU A 83 -0.32 7.72 0.31
CA LEU A 83 -0.55 6.51 -0.50
C LEU A 83 -0.06 5.24 0.22
N SER A 84 0.85 5.38 1.19
CA SER A 84 1.34 4.27 2.00
C SER A 84 0.44 3.94 3.20
N TYR A 85 -0.49 4.82 3.56
CA TYR A 85 -1.35 4.63 4.74
C TYR A 85 -2.16 3.33 4.73
N PRO A 86 -2.79 2.92 3.60
CA PRO A 86 -3.52 1.65 3.57
C PRO A 86 -2.65 0.46 3.96
N LYS A 87 -1.41 0.38 3.45
CA LYS A 87 -0.44 -0.67 3.79
C LYS A 87 0.03 -0.57 5.24
N LEU A 88 0.28 0.64 5.72
CA LEU A 88 0.74 0.88 7.09
C LEU A 88 -0.31 0.49 8.13
N PHE A 89 -1.58 0.87 7.93
CA PHE A 89 -2.68 0.48 8.80
C PHE A 89 -3.03 -1.00 8.67
N HIS A 90 -2.82 -1.59 7.48
CA HIS A 90 -2.92 -3.04 7.32
C HIS A 90 -1.91 -3.77 8.22
N ASN A 91 -0.66 -3.31 8.28
CA ASN A 91 0.35 -3.89 9.17
C ASN A 91 -0.08 -3.81 10.64
N LEU A 92 -0.68 -2.70 11.07
CA LEU A 92 -1.21 -2.57 12.42
C LEU A 92 -2.33 -3.60 12.68
N LYS A 93 -3.28 -3.74 11.74
CA LYS A 93 -4.37 -4.70 11.80
C LYS A 93 -3.86 -6.13 11.89
N ALA A 94 -2.90 -6.48 11.05
CA ALA A 94 -2.26 -7.78 11.03
C ALA A 94 -1.55 -8.08 12.36
N ALA A 95 -0.77 -7.12 12.87
CA ALA A 95 -0.02 -7.26 14.13
C ALA A 95 -0.95 -7.42 15.33
N VAL A 96 -2.02 -6.64 15.44
CA VAL A 96 -3.00 -6.78 16.52
C VAL A 96 -3.65 -8.16 16.49
N LYS A 97 -4.05 -8.63 15.30
CA LYS A 97 -4.65 -9.98 15.18
C LYS A 97 -3.66 -11.09 15.51
N GLU A 98 -2.44 -11.01 14.99
CA GLU A 98 -1.41 -12.01 15.24
C GLU A 98 -1.07 -12.11 16.72
N VAL A 99 -0.85 -10.97 17.40
CA VAL A 99 -0.50 -10.95 18.82
C VAL A 99 -1.65 -11.45 19.71
N CYS A 100 -2.88 -11.03 19.42
CA CYS A 100 -4.05 -11.44 20.23
C CYS A 100 -4.45 -12.91 20.03
N THR A 101 -4.27 -13.46 18.81
CA THR A 101 -4.68 -14.83 18.49
C THR A 101 -3.56 -15.85 18.61
N GLY A 102 -2.31 -15.39 18.58
CA GLY A 102 -1.11 -16.26 18.54
C GLY A 102 -0.90 -16.96 17.18
N ASP A 103 -1.70 -16.66 16.16
CA ASP A 103 -1.59 -17.27 14.84
C ASP A 103 -0.51 -16.55 14.00
N LYS A 104 0.65 -17.19 13.89
CA LYS A 104 1.82 -16.71 13.12
C LYS A 104 1.89 -17.25 11.69
N SER A 105 0.85 -17.94 11.23
CA SER A 105 0.89 -18.69 9.97
C SER A 105 0.76 -17.81 8.72
N ARG A 106 0.47 -16.52 8.86
CA ARG A 106 0.15 -15.62 7.76
C ARG A 106 1.26 -14.59 7.57
N HIS A 107 2.04 -14.72 6.49
CA HIS A 107 2.93 -13.68 6.01
C HIS A 107 2.14 -12.62 5.23
N ILE A 108 1.50 -11.71 5.96
CA ILE A 108 0.57 -10.72 5.40
C ILE A 108 1.05 -9.28 5.63
N TYR A 109 2.31 -9.08 5.96
CA TYR A 109 2.87 -7.77 6.20
C TYR A 109 3.45 -7.15 4.93
N TYR A 110 3.30 -5.84 4.81
CA TYR A 110 4.01 -5.03 3.84
C TYR A 110 5.33 -4.55 4.45
N GLU A 111 6.43 -4.78 3.75
CA GLU A 111 7.78 -4.38 4.20
C GLU A 111 8.21 -3.02 3.64
N ASP A 112 7.56 -2.55 2.57
CA ASP A 112 7.84 -1.29 1.87
C ASP A 112 7.15 -0.07 2.48
N VAL A 113 6.92 -0.09 3.78
CA VAL A 113 6.25 0.95 4.55
C VAL A 113 7.13 1.49 5.67
N ARG A 114 6.75 2.65 6.22
CA ARG A 114 7.49 3.35 7.28
C ARG A 114 7.74 2.50 8.53
N ILE A 115 6.82 1.61 8.89
CA ILE A 115 6.95 0.65 10.00
C ILE A 115 6.72 -0.75 9.41
N PRO A 116 7.80 -1.49 9.11
CA PRO A 116 7.71 -2.85 8.58
C PRO A 116 6.99 -3.80 9.52
N GLY A 117 6.55 -4.95 8.99
CA GLY A 117 5.71 -5.88 9.71
C GLY A 117 6.29 -6.38 11.02
N GLU A 118 7.56 -6.75 11.06
CA GLU A 118 8.21 -7.25 12.27
C GLU A 118 8.32 -6.17 13.36
N GLU A 119 8.61 -4.91 12.97
CA GLU A 119 8.65 -3.79 13.90
C GLU A 119 7.24 -3.49 14.43
N MET A 120 6.23 -3.47 13.55
CA MET A 120 4.84 -3.27 13.93
C MET A 120 4.38 -4.33 14.92
N ARG A 121 4.67 -5.61 14.64
CA ARG A 121 4.36 -6.74 15.52
C ARG A 121 4.98 -6.56 16.89
N LYS A 122 6.25 -6.16 16.95
CA LYS A 122 6.95 -5.94 18.21
C LYS A 122 6.36 -4.80 19.03
N ILE A 123 5.98 -3.69 18.40
CA ILE A 123 5.30 -2.55 19.06
C ILE A 123 4.02 -3.03 19.74
N VAL A 124 3.21 -3.84 19.03
CA VAL A 124 1.95 -4.36 19.56
C VAL A 124 2.19 -5.40 20.66
N GLU A 125 3.15 -6.31 20.50
CA GLU A 125 3.52 -7.33 21.50
C GLU A 125 4.00 -6.70 22.81
N ASP A 126 4.86 -5.67 22.72
CA ASP A 126 5.36 -4.92 23.87
C ASP A 126 4.34 -3.91 24.42
N ARG A 127 3.21 -3.71 23.74
CA ARG A 127 2.19 -2.67 24.02
C ARG A 127 2.76 -1.26 24.05
N ASP A 128 3.79 -1.02 23.26
CA ASP A 128 4.48 0.27 23.19
C ASP A 128 3.89 1.16 22.09
N PHE A 129 2.56 1.34 22.13
CA PHE A 129 1.83 2.11 21.12
C PHE A 129 2.28 3.56 21.01
N GLY A 130 3.03 4.07 22.03
CA GLY A 130 3.64 5.40 21.97
C GLY A 130 4.66 5.56 20.83
N LYS A 131 5.16 4.46 20.24
CA LYS A 131 6.03 4.48 19.06
C LYS A 131 5.28 4.65 17.74
N LEU A 132 3.97 4.44 17.74
CA LEU A 132 3.15 4.65 16.56
C LEU A 132 2.92 6.15 16.30
N PRO A 133 2.70 6.54 15.02
CA PRO A 133 2.18 7.86 14.70
C PRO A 133 0.89 8.15 15.46
N ASP A 134 0.65 9.42 15.82
CA ASP A 134 -0.53 9.81 16.60
C ASP A 134 -1.85 9.36 15.99
N SER A 135 -1.94 9.33 14.64
CA SER A 135 -3.10 8.85 13.91
C SER A 135 -3.40 7.36 14.11
N MET A 136 -2.41 6.58 14.51
CA MET A 136 -2.52 5.12 14.69
C MET A 136 -2.59 4.70 16.15
N ARG A 137 -1.98 5.49 17.05
CA ARG A 137 -1.78 5.11 18.44
C ARG A 137 -3.08 4.77 19.15
N ILE A 138 -4.05 5.68 19.12
CA ILE A 138 -5.34 5.50 19.81
C ILE A 138 -6.09 4.30 19.23
N ALA A 139 -6.13 4.19 17.90
CA ALA A 139 -6.80 3.08 17.22
C ALA A 139 -6.12 1.73 17.49
N GLY A 140 -4.79 1.71 17.58
CA GLY A 140 -4.03 0.50 17.92
C GLY A 140 -4.32 0.01 19.34
N GLU A 141 -4.33 0.91 20.33
CA GLU A 141 -4.70 0.61 21.70
C GLU A 141 -6.14 0.09 21.79
N GLU A 142 -7.10 0.82 21.18
CA GLU A 142 -8.52 0.46 21.21
C GLU A 142 -8.79 -0.88 20.51
N ALA A 143 -8.22 -1.11 19.35
CA ALA A 143 -8.38 -2.35 18.60
C ALA A 143 -7.78 -3.55 19.35
N TYR A 144 -6.60 -3.38 19.95
CA TYR A 144 -5.96 -4.40 20.77
C TYR A 144 -6.84 -4.81 21.97
N GLU A 145 -7.28 -3.84 22.77
CA GLU A 145 -8.14 -4.10 23.92
C GLU A 145 -9.50 -4.70 23.50
N THR A 146 -10.08 -4.19 22.43
CA THR A 146 -11.35 -4.71 21.88
C THR A 146 -11.21 -6.17 21.49
N LEU A 147 -10.17 -6.52 20.71
CA LEU A 147 -9.98 -7.91 20.28
C LEU A 147 -9.67 -8.83 21.45
N LEU A 148 -8.87 -8.38 22.41
CA LEU A 148 -8.53 -9.16 23.61
C LEU A 148 -9.76 -9.49 24.47
N HIS A 149 -10.69 -8.53 24.61
CA HIS A 149 -11.87 -8.71 25.47
C HIS A 149 -13.06 -9.38 24.78
N THR A 150 -13.22 -9.15 23.48
CA THR A 150 -14.41 -9.62 22.73
C THR A 150 -14.13 -10.85 21.87
N GLY A 151 -12.88 -11.02 21.42
CA GLY A 151 -12.52 -11.99 20.39
C GLY A 151 -13.06 -11.61 19.00
N ASP A 152 -13.63 -10.40 18.83
CA ASP A 152 -14.25 -9.95 17.60
C ASP A 152 -13.22 -9.29 16.66
N GLY A 153 -12.70 -10.09 15.71
CA GLY A 153 -11.75 -9.62 14.70
C GLY A 153 -12.34 -8.63 13.72
N GLN A 154 -13.65 -8.65 13.49
CA GLN A 154 -14.31 -7.70 12.58
C GLN A 154 -14.42 -6.31 13.23
N LEU A 155 -14.72 -6.25 14.51
CA LEU A 155 -14.75 -4.99 15.24
C LEU A 155 -13.35 -4.35 15.31
N CYS A 156 -12.31 -5.16 15.49
CA CYS A 156 -10.92 -4.71 15.39
C CYS A 156 -10.64 -4.09 14.01
N ASP A 157 -11.08 -4.72 12.91
CA ASP A 157 -10.93 -4.18 11.55
C ASP A 157 -11.60 -2.82 11.41
N VAL A 158 -12.84 -2.69 11.86
CA VAL A 158 -13.61 -1.43 11.76
C VAL A 158 -12.90 -0.28 12.48
N ILE A 159 -12.34 -0.52 13.67
CA ILE A 159 -11.63 0.50 14.45
C ILE A 159 -10.40 1.00 13.66
N ILE A 160 -9.60 0.07 13.13
CA ILE A 160 -8.36 0.42 12.44
C ILE A 160 -8.65 1.03 11.06
N ASP A 161 -9.61 0.48 10.31
CA ASP A 161 -9.98 1.00 8.99
C ASP A 161 -10.54 2.42 9.07
N ARG A 162 -11.37 2.70 10.08
CA ARG A 162 -11.84 4.05 10.35
C ARG A 162 -10.67 5.02 10.60
N ALA A 163 -9.71 4.63 11.45
CA ALA A 163 -8.55 5.46 11.73
C ALA A 163 -7.67 5.68 10.49
N ALA A 164 -7.54 4.67 9.61
CA ALA A 164 -6.84 4.78 8.34
C ALA A 164 -7.48 5.84 7.44
N LEU A 165 -8.80 5.80 7.31
CA LEU A 165 -9.55 6.75 6.48
C LEU A 165 -9.52 8.16 7.04
N ASP A 166 -9.66 8.31 8.36
CA ASP A 166 -9.53 9.60 9.02
C ASP A 166 -8.12 10.18 8.80
N ALA A 167 -7.06 9.35 8.89
CA ALA A 167 -5.69 9.78 8.63
C ALA A 167 -5.48 10.21 7.17
N ILE A 168 -5.99 9.44 6.20
CA ILE A 168 -5.95 9.78 4.77
C ILE A 168 -6.68 11.12 4.53
N TYR A 169 -7.88 11.28 5.08
CA TYR A 169 -8.67 12.48 4.92
C TYR A 169 -7.97 13.72 5.51
N GLN A 170 -7.38 13.62 6.69
CA GLN A 170 -6.65 14.74 7.30
C GLN A 170 -5.40 15.09 6.49
N ALA A 171 -4.62 14.09 6.06
CA ALA A 171 -3.46 14.32 5.20
C ALA A 171 -3.85 15.01 3.88
N GLY A 172 -4.98 14.62 3.29
CA GLY A 172 -5.51 15.29 2.11
C GLY A 172 -5.89 16.75 2.36
N LYS A 173 -6.54 17.04 3.49
CA LYS A 173 -6.90 18.43 3.85
C LYS A 173 -5.69 19.33 4.06
N GLU A 174 -4.61 18.79 4.58
CA GLU A 174 -3.37 19.53 4.87
C GLU A 174 -2.47 19.64 3.63
N SER A 175 -2.68 18.80 2.62
CA SER A 175 -1.88 18.82 1.40
C SER A 175 -2.18 20.06 0.57
N PRO A 176 -1.14 20.75 0.03
CA PRO A 176 -1.32 21.80 -0.96
C PRO A 176 -1.66 21.25 -2.36
N ASP A 177 -1.51 19.94 -2.57
CA ASP A 177 -1.70 19.28 -3.87
C ASP A 177 -3.14 18.83 -4.05
N LYS A 178 -3.76 19.32 -5.15
CA LYS A 178 -5.15 18.99 -5.45
C LYS A 178 -5.38 17.50 -5.73
N ILE A 179 -4.42 16.80 -6.31
CA ILE A 179 -4.56 15.36 -6.61
C ILE A 179 -4.62 14.58 -5.29
N ILE A 180 -3.79 14.95 -4.32
CA ILE A 180 -3.82 14.33 -2.98
C ILE A 180 -5.13 14.65 -2.25
N GLN A 181 -5.63 15.89 -2.37
CA GLN A 181 -6.94 16.26 -1.82
C GLN A 181 -8.07 15.43 -2.44
N ASP A 182 -8.06 15.29 -3.78
CA ASP A 182 -9.07 14.52 -4.50
C ASP A 182 -8.98 13.03 -4.16
N TYR A 183 -7.77 12.46 -4.07
CA TYR A 183 -7.55 11.08 -3.62
C TYR A 183 -8.13 10.83 -2.23
N ALA A 184 -7.83 11.71 -1.27
CA ALA A 184 -8.33 11.61 0.09
C ALA A 184 -9.87 11.72 0.16
N ALA A 185 -10.46 12.63 -0.63
CA ALA A 185 -11.91 12.79 -0.69
C ALA A 185 -12.61 11.55 -1.26
N VAL A 186 -12.06 10.96 -2.34
CA VAL A 186 -12.59 9.73 -2.95
C VAL A 186 -12.45 8.56 -1.99
N SER A 187 -11.30 8.38 -1.35
CA SER A 187 -11.06 7.30 -0.39
C SER A 187 -12.06 7.33 0.77
N TYR A 188 -12.46 8.52 1.24
CA TYR A 188 -13.41 8.69 2.33
C TYR A 188 -14.88 8.43 1.94
N THR A 189 -15.24 8.56 0.67
CA THR A 189 -16.64 8.43 0.20
C THR A 189 -17.01 7.00 -0.23
N HIS A 190 -16.08 6.10 -0.31
CA HIS A 190 -16.29 4.70 -0.72
C HIS A 190 -16.38 3.71 0.46
N LEU A 191 -16.88 4.18 1.59
CA LEU A 191 -17.17 3.36 2.80
C LEU A 191 -18.60 2.82 2.79
#